data_fa3f7b3db37eac462dc318fd218f17b9
#
_entry.id   fa3f7b3db37eac462dc318fd218f17b9
#
_cell.length_a   1.000
_cell.length_b   1.000
_cell.length_c   1.000
_cell.angle_alpha   90.00
_cell.angle_beta   90.00
_cell.angle_gamma   90.00
#
_symmetry.space_group_name_H-M   'P 1'
#
loop_
_entity.id
_entity.type
_entity.pdbx_description
1 polymer ?
#
loop_
_entity_poly.entity_id
_entity_poly.type
_entity_poly.pdbx_seq_one_letter_code
_entity_poly.pdbx_strand_id
1 'polypeptide(L)'
;YGNNNIKDGRTISIANLKKKYASVISANGLQQITEETRIEGVIVGDDESGNIYKQLMIADESGIIVIGINNTGLYATCPVGQKMIIDCEGLYIGGYGELGQLGSVYNGKVGRMPGYMWEEHVRLLGEPNLFYPELAPKTLTAADLSSWDKAEAPILVNMNDVSFENADGEELYAEDKGGSQSAIEQNLVFEDGTKLVVRTSTYANFANDVLPQGKLNVTGLLSRYGNTWQLTLRSGEEVKR
;
A
#
# COMPACT_ATOMS: atom_id res chain seq x y z
N TYR A 1 10.90 14.54 -14.03
CA TYR A 1 9.56 14.11 -13.67
C TYR A 1 9.08 14.89 -12.46
N GLY A 2 7.80 15.25 -12.45
CA GLY A 2 7.20 16.02 -11.37
C GLY A 2 7.41 17.53 -11.50
N ASN A 3 7.05 18.24 -10.44
CA ASN A 3 7.03 19.72 -10.39
C ASN A 3 8.19 20.27 -9.53
N ASN A 4 9.25 20.69 -10.18
CA ASN A 4 10.42 21.27 -9.51
C ASN A 4 10.14 22.66 -8.89
N ASN A 5 8.97 23.24 -9.11
CA ASN A 5 8.59 24.52 -8.49
C ASN A 5 8.03 24.34 -7.06
N ILE A 6 7.71 23.11 -6.65
CA ILE A 6 7.34 22.82 -5.27
C ILE A 6 8.57 23.10 -4.38
N LYS A 7 8.43 24.09 -3.53
CA LYS A 7 9.54 24.55 -2.65
C LYS A 7 9.66 23.65 -1.42
N ASP A 8 10.86 23.58 -0.89
CA ASP A 8 11.04 23.11 0.48
C ASP A 8 10.23 24.01 1.42
N GLY A 9 9.61 23.39 2.40
CA GLY A 9 8.76 24.09 3.33
C GLY A 9 8.35 23.20 4.48
N ARG A 10 7.45 23.71 5.30
CA ARG A 10 6.92 22.95 6.44
C ARG A 10 6.11 21.76 5.92
N THR A 11 6.47 20.57 6.37
CA THR A 11 5.73 19.34 6.15
C THR A 11 4.97 18.92 7.41
N ILE A 12 3.90 18.18 7.25
CA ILE A 12 3.25 17.45 8.35
C ILE A 12 3.53 15.96 8.19
N SER A 13 3.50 15.21 9.28
CA SER A 13 3.66 13.78 9.20
C SER A 13 2.43 13.11 8.55
N ILE A 14 2.65 11.97 7.93
CA ILE A 14 1.57 11.16 7.32
C ILE A 14 0.54 10.76 8.40
N ALA A 15 0.98 10.38 9.59
CA ALA A 15 0.06 10.08 10.69
C ALA A 15 -0.80 11.29 11.08
N ASN A 16 -0.23 12.50 11.13
CA ASN A 16 -0.99 13.72 11.42
C ASN A 16 -1.95 14.08 10.30
N LEU A 17 -1.58 13.89 9.04
CA LEU A 17 -2.50 14.05 7.91
C LEU A 17 -3.69 13.11 8.04
N LYS A 18 -3.44 11.81 8.26
CA LYS A 18 -4.49 10.81 8.44
C LYS A 18 -5.37 11.11 9.66
N LYS A 19 -4.77 11.54 10.76
CA LYS A 19 -5.49 11.91 11.99
C LYS A 19 -6.41 13.12 11.78
N LYS A 20 -5.95 14.13 11.06
CA LYS A 20 -6.74 15.32 10.73
C LYS A 20 -8.03 14.98 9.98
N TYR A 21 -7.98 13.98 9.11
CA TYR A 21 -9.11 13.54 8.29
C TYR A 21 -9.66 12.16 8.71
N ALA A 22 -9.42 11.74 9.95
CA ALA A 22 -9.78 10.40 10.43
C ALA A 22 -11.27 10.09 10.28
N SER A 23 -12.16 11.03 10.56
CA SER A 23 -13.62 10.85 10.42
C SER A 23 -14.05 10.69 8.96
N VAL A 24 -13.42 11.41 8.05
CA VAL A 24 -13.65 11.30 6.60
C VAL A 24 -13.20 9.94 6.10
N ILE A 25 -12.01 9.50 6.51
CA ILE A 25 -11.42 8.20 6.11
C ILE A 25 -12.29 7.05 6.63
N SER A 26 -12.63 7.05 7.91
CA SER A 26 -13.41 5.97 8.54
C SER A 26 -14.84 5.88 8.01
N ALA A 27 -15.41 6.99 7.54
CA ALA A 27 -16.72 7.02 6.90
C ALA A 27 -16.71 6.65 5.41
N ASN A 28 -15.54 6.29 4.84
CA ASN A 28 -15.35 6.13 3.39
C ASN A 28 -15.80 7.36 2.62
N GLY A 29 -15.56 8.53 3.19
CA GLY A 29 -15.91 9.83 2.66
C GLY A 29 -14.82 10.43 1.79
N LEU A 30 -15.01 11.69 1.47
CA LEU A 30 -14.15 12.48 0.59
C LEU A 30 -14.10 13.92 1.09
N GLN A 31 -12.91 14.50 1.15
CA GLN A 31 -12.72 15.91 1.47
C GLN A 31 -11.54 16.48 0.69
N GLN A 32 -11.71 17.68 0.12
CA GLN A 32 -10.62 18.41 -0.49
C GLN A 32 -9.72 19.02 0.58
N ILE A 33 -8.42 18.91 0.38
CA ILE A 33 -7.41 19.61 1.19
C ILE A 33 -7.29 21.02 0.62
N THR A 34 -7.72 22.02 1.38
CA THR A 34 -7.76 23.42 0.93
C THR A 34 -6.70 24.31 1.58
N GLU A 35 -5.96 23.77 2.54
CA GLU A 35 -4.87 24.46 3.22
C GLU A 35 -3.53 24.03 2.64
N GLU A 36 -2.56 24.93 2.66
CA GLU A 36 -1.17 24.59 2.34
C GLU A 36 -0.69 23.44 3.22
N THR A 37 -0.55 22.27 2.61
CA THR A 37 -0.22 21.03 3.29
C THR A 37 0.74 20.23 2.44
N ARG A 38 1.90 19.89 3.00
CA ARG A 38 2.90 19.05 2.33
C ARG A 38 3.27 17.87 3.21
N ILE A 39 3.48 16.74 2.57
CA ILE A 39 4.09 15.56 3.18
C ILE A 39 5.39 15.22 2.44
N GLU A 40 6.34 14.66 3.15
CA GLU A 40 7.57 14.14 2.60
C GLU A 40 7.69 12.66 3.00
N GLY A 41 8.15 11.84 2.09
CA GLY A 41 8.30 10.41 2.40
C GLY A 41 8.99 9.64 1.29
N VAL A 42 9.06 8.33 1.49
CA VAL A 42 9.70 7.35 0.62
C VAL A 42 8.66 6.40 0.07
N ILE A 43 8.72 6.08 -1.22
CA ILE A 43 7.86 5.05 -1.81
C ILE A 43 8.24 3.69 -1.23
N VAL A 44 7.26 3.02 -0.64
CA VAL A 44 7.38 1.66 -0.06
C VAL A 44 6.57 0.62 -0.81
N GLY A 45 5.72 1.03 -1.73
CA GLY A 45 4.96 0.15 -2.62
C GLY A 45 4.66 0.84 -3.94
N ASP A 46 4.90 0.13 -5.03
CA ASP A 46 4.67 0.57 -6.41
C ASP A 46 3.96 -0.51 -7.24
N ASP A 47 3.75 -0.25 -8.51
CA ASP A 47 3.00 -1.11 -9.42
C ASP A 47 3.86 -2.07 -10.28
N GLU A 48 5.14 -2.27 -9.94
CA GLU A 48 6.07 -3.06 -10.76
C GLU A 48 5.61 -4.51 -10.96
N SER A 49 5.17 -5.16 -9.88
CA SER A 49 4.71 -6.55 -9.96
C SER A 49 3.29 -6.73 -10.51
N GLY A 50 2.53 -5.64 -10.64
CA GLY A 50 1.13 -5.68 -11.02
C GLY A 50 0.16 -6.06 -9.90
N ASN A 51 0.65 -6.36 -8.69
CA ASN A 51 -0.22 -6.65 -7.55
C ASN A 51 -0.80 -5.37 -6.93
N ILE A 52 -0.04 -4.27 -6.94
CA ILE A 52 -0.53 -2.92 -6.67
C ILE A 52 -0.86 -2.31 -8.03
N TYR A 53 -2.05 -1.74 -8.16
CA TYR A 53 -2.55 -1.24 -9.46
C TYR A 53 -3.01 0.20 -9.37
N LYS A 54 -2.37 1.06 -10.17
CA LYS A 54 -2.68 2.50 -10.24
C LYS A 54 -2.62 3.19 -8.87
N GLN A 55 -1.66 2.78 -8.06
CA GLN A 55 -1.41 3.29 -6.72
C GLN A 55 0.08 3.31 -6.43
N LEU A 56 0.47 4.23 -5.58
CA LEU A 56 1.74 4.22 -4.85
C LEU A 56 1.44 4.22 -3.37
N MET A 57 2.38 3.72 -2.56
CA MET A 57 2.34 3.85 -1.10
C MET A 57 3.57 4.59 -0.65
N ILE A 58 3.37 5.72 0.03
CA ILE A 58 4.44 6.57 0.57
C ILE A 58 4.48 6.46 2.08
N ALA A 59 5.67 6.36 2.63
CA ALA A 59 5.93 6.26 4.06
C ALA A 59 6.82 7.40 4.55
N ASP A 60 6.55 7.86 5.75
CA ASP A 60 7.49 8.56 6.62
C ASP A 60 7.68 7.77 7.93
N GLU A 61 8.39 8.32 8.90
CA GLU A 61 8.59 7.67 10.20
C GLU A 61 7.29 7.39 10.96
N SER A 62 6.21 8.09 10.64
CA SER A 62 4.94 8.03 11.36
C SER A 62 3.94 7.02 10.78
N GLY A 63 4.07 6.67 9.52
CA GLY A 63 3.13 5.76 8.87
C GLY A 63 3.16 5.80 7.35
N ILE A 64 2.16 5.18 6.74
CA ILE A 64 2.02 5.02 5.29
C ILE A 64 0.66 5.55 4.84
N ILE A 65 0.61 6.16 3.65
CA ILE A 65 -0.64 6.52 2.99
C ILE A 65 -0.64 6.04 1.54
N VAL A 66 -1.81 5.66 1.06
CA VAL A 66 -2.04 5.27 -0.34
C VAL A 66 -2.25 6.51 -1.19
N ILE A 67 -1.69 6.52 -2.39
CA ILE A 67 -1.90 7.54 -3.41
C ILE A 67 -2.51 6.88 -4.63
N GLY A 68 -3.73 7.25 -4.97
CA GLY A 68 -4.43 6.76 -6.16
C GLY A 68 -4.09 7.60 -7.38
N ILE A 69 -3.53 6.98 -8.43
CA ILE A 69 -3.09 7.65 -9.65
C ILE A 69 -3.61 6.86 -10.86
N ASN A 70 -4.37 7.51 -11.74
CA ASN A 70 -4.91 6.86 -12.93
C ASN A 70 -3.84 6.74 -14.04
N ASN A 71 -2.75 6.06 -13.72
CA ASN A 71 -1.67 5.72 -14.63
C ASN A 71 -1.10 4.35 -14.27
N THR A 72 -0.36 3.74 -15.18
CA THR A 72 0.35 2.47 -15.00
C THR A 72 1.83 2.65 -15.30
N GLY A 73 2.67 1.75 -14.78
CA GLY A 73 4.11 1.87 -14.92
C GLY A 73 4.70 2.99 -14.05
N LEU A 74 4.04 3.27 -12.94
CA LEU A 74 4.47 4.31 -11.98
C LEU A 74 5.86 4.02 -11.42
N TYR A 75 6.21 2.75 -11.28
CA TYR A 75 7.52 2.32 -10.80
C TYR A 75 8.69 2.80 -11.66
N ALA A 76 8.47 3.09 -12.95
CA ALA A 76 9.53 3.57 -13.83
C ALA A 76 10.05 4.97 -13.45
N THR A 77 9.22 5.77 -12.79
CA THR A 77 9.57 7.14 -12.33
C THR A 77 9.53 7.30 -10.83
N CYS A 78 8.73 6.49 -10.17
CA CYS A 78 8.52 6.51 -8.71
C CYS A 78 8.70 5.09 -8.13
N PRO A 79 9.88 4.47 -8.27
CA PRO A 79 10.11 3.13 -7.74
C PRO A 79 10.16 3.12 -6.21
N VAL A 80 10.04 1.94 -5.62
CA VAL A 80 10.34 1.73 -4.20
C VAL A 80 11.73 2.32 -3.87
N GLY A 81 11.82 3.08 -2.79
CA GLY A 81 13.04 3.80 -2.38
C GLY A 81 13.13 5.23 -2.92
N GLN A 82 12.26 5.65 -3.82
CA GLN A 82 12.23 7.05 -4.27
C GLN A 82 11.65 7.94 -3.18
N LYS A 83 12.43 8.92 -2.76
CA LYS A 83 12.00 9.96 -1.82
C LYS A 83 11.35 11.11 -2.58
N MET A 84 10.31 11.72 -2.00
CA MET A 84 9.56 12.81 -2.63
C MET A 84 8.85 13.72 -1.64
N ILE A 85 8.53 14.93 -2.11
CA ILE A 85 7.58 15.84 -1.47
C ILE A 85 6.29 15.82 -2.29
N ILE A 86 5.15 15.79 -1.59
CA ILE A 86 3.82 15.92 -2.19
C ILE A 86 3.17 17.18 -1.64
N ASP A 87 2.79 18.08 -2.53
CA ASP A 87 1.93 19.22 -2.23
C ASP A 87 0.48 18.74 -2.27
N CYS A 88 -0.14 18.65 -1.10
CA CYS A 88 -1.48 18.10 -0.96
C CYS A 88 -2.59 19.13 -1.17
N GLU A 89 -2.27 20.43 -1.21
CA GLU A 89 -3.29 21.47 -1.44
C GLU A 89 -3.98 21.27 -2.79
N GLY A 90 -5.30 21.21 -2.78
CA GLY A 90 -6.10 20.94 -3.98
C GLY A 90 -6.40 19.46 -4.23
N LEU A 91 -5.62 18.54 -3.67
CA LEU A 91 -5.92 17.11 -3.71
C LEU A 91 -7.09 16.76 -2.80
N TYR A 92 -7.61 15.55 -2.96
CA TYR A 92 -8.65 15.00 -2.11
C TYR A 92 -8.09 13.87 -1.25
N ILE A 93 -8.56 13.83 0.00
CA ILE A 93 -8.31 12.73 0.92
C ILE A 93 -9.63 12.06 1.27
N GLY A 94 -9.62 10.75 1.38
CA GLY A 94 -10.80 9.98 1.75
C GLY A 94 -10.45 8.57 2.15
N GLY A 95 -11.49 7.75 2.33
CA GLY A 95 -11.37 6.34 2.67
C GLY A 95 -11.91 5.42 1.59
N TYR A 96 -11.22 4.31 1.38
CA TYR A 96 -11.72 3.16 0.64
C TYR A 96 -11.51 1.90 1.47
N GLY A 97 -12.61 1.23 1.83
CA GLY A 97 -12.55 0.18 2.85
C GLY A 97 -11.95 0.70 4.17
N GLU A 98 -12.20 1.95 4.50
CA GLU A 98 -11.64 2.69 5.65
C GLU A 98 -10.11 2.86 5.60
N LEU A 99 -9.48 2.60 4.46
CA LEU A 99 -8.07 2.85 4.20
C LEU A 99 -7.87 4.27 3.68
N GLY A 100 -6.98 5.05 4.31
CA GLY A 100 -6.71 6.43 3.90
C GLY A 100 -6.02 6.52 2.55
N GLN A 101 -6.56 7.36 1.66
CA GLN A 101 -6.04 7.57 0.30
C GLN A 101 -6.05 9.04 -0.07
N LEU A 102 -4.96 9.51 -0.67
CA LEU A 102 -4.90 10.74 -1.45
C LEU A 102 -5.28 10.43 -2.91
N GLY A 103 -6.03 11.32 -3.52
CA GLY A 103 -6.46 11.15 -4.89
C GLY A 103 -7.29 12.32 -5.40
N SER A 104 -8.32 12.01 -6.19
CA SER A 104 -9.26 12.94 -6.77
C SER A 104 -10.69 12.44 -6.55
N VAL A 105 -11.67 13.16 -7.07
CA VAL A 105 -13.08 12.78 -6.96
C VAL A 105 -13.43 11.74 -8.02
N TYR A 106 -14.08 10.67 -7.59
CA TYR A 106 -14.71 9.69 -8.47
C TYR A 106 -16.07 9.27 -7.92
N ASN A 107 -17.14 9.62 -8.61
CA ASN A 107 -18.53 9.30 -8.20
C ASN A 107 -18.83 9.68 -6.73
N GLY A 108 -18.37 10.85 -6.29
CA GLY A 108 -18.59 11.34 -4.92
C GLY A 108 -17.75 10.66 -3.84
N LYS A 109 -16.75 9.87 -4.24
CA LYS A 109 -15.80 9.19 -3.36
C LYS A 109 -14.37 9.52 -3.76
N VAL A 110 -13.40 9.17 -2.90
CA VAL A 110 -12.00 9.27 -3.26
C VAL A 110 -11.68 8.25 -4.35
N GLY A 111 -11.06 8.72 -5.42
CA GLY A 111 -10.63 7.93 -6.56
C GLY A 111 -9.22 8.29 -6.96
N ARG A 112 -8.82 7.78 -8.11
CA ARG A 112 -7.48 8.02 -8.67
C ARG A 112 -7.40 9.39 -9.29
N MET A 113 -6.35 10.15 -8.99
CA MET A 113 -6.08 11.41 -9.69
C MET A 113 -5.55 11.15 -11.09
N PRO A 114 -5.83 12.03 -12.06
CA PRO A 114 -5.18 11.97 -13.38
C PRO A 114 -3.65 12.06 -13.27
N GLY A 115 -2.92 11.44 -14.20
CA GLY A 115 -1.45 11.45 -14.19
C GLY A 115 -0.85 12.85 -14.21
N TYR A 116 -1.42 13.78 -14.99
CA TYR A 116 -0.95 15.16 -15.03
C TYR A 116 -1.10 15.88 -13.68
N MET A 117 -2.17 15.62 -12.94
CA MET A 117 -2.38 16.17 -11.61
C MET A 117 -1.33 15.63 -10.63
N TRP A 118 -1.02 14.34 -10.72
CA TRP A 118 0.05 13.75 -9.93
C TRP A 118 1.39 14.46 -10.20
N GLU A 119 1.76 14.65 -11.45
CA GLU A 119 3.00 15.33 -11.82
C GLU A 119 3.06 16.78 -11.34
N GLU A 120 1.94 17.49 -11.29
CA GLU A 120 1.87 18.85 -10.76
C GLU A 120 2.07 18.94 -9.24
N HIS A 121 1.71 17.87 -8.50
CA HIS A 121 1.71 17.84 -7.04
C HIS A 121 2.91 17.12 -6.43
N VAL A 122 3.81 16.55 -7.22
CA VAL A 122 4.97 15.79 -6.71
C VAL A 122 6.29 16.41 -7.14
N ARG A 123 7.26 16.42 -6.24
CA ARG A 123 8.68 16.69 -6.54
C ARG A 123 9.54 15.55 -6.01
N LEU A 124 10.33 14.93 -6.89
CA LEU A 124 11.27 13.87 -6.51
C LEU A 124 12.48 14.46 -5.80
N LEU A 125 13.03 13.75 -4.82
CA LEU A 125 14.19 14.13 -4.02
C LEU A 125 15.30 13.10 -4.15
N GLY A 126 16.35 13.45 -4.84
CA GLY A 126 17.51 12.58 -5.05
C GLY A 126 17.19 11.34 -5.85
N GLU A 127 18.09 10.36 -5.78
CA GLU A 127 17.96 9.07 -6.43
C GLU A 127 17.29 8.04 -5.49
N PRO A 128 16.64 6.99 -6.03
CA PRO A 128 16.09 5.93 -5.22
C PRO A 128 17.14 5.28 -4.32
N ASN A 129 16.78 5.03 -3.07
CA ASN A 129 17.68 4.41 -2.09
C ASN A 129 16.91 3.39 -1.24
N LEU A 130 17.32 2.13 -1.30
CA LEU A 130 16.69 1.03 -0.58
C LEU A 130 17.11 0.92 0.89
N PHE A 131 17.99 1.80 1.37
CA PHE A 131 18.44 1.82 2.77
C PHE A 131 17.69 2.82 3.65
N TYR A 132 16.65 3.46 3.16
CA TYR A 132 15.82 4.32 3.98
C TYR A 132 15.14 3.52 5.12
N PRO A 133 15.10 4.07 6.36
CA PRO A 133 14.46 3.40 7.51
C PRO A 133 12.99 3.02 7.27
N GLU A 134 12.29 3.79 6.45
CA GLU A 134 10.90 3.56 6.07
C GLU A 134 10.69 2.23 5.33
N LEU A 135 11.76 1.66 4.75
CA LEU A 135 11.75 0.37 4.05
C LEU A 135 12.04 -0.81 4.99
N ALA A 136 12.35 -0.56 6.25
CA ALA A 136 12.53 -1.61 7.24
C ALA A 136 11.17 -2.10 7.76
N PRO A 137 10.80 -3.37 7.54
CA PRO A 137 9.52 -3.88 8.00
C PRO A 137 9.47 -4.03 9.53
N LYS A 138 8.27 -3.82 10.10
CA LYS A 138 7.99 -4.17 11.49
C LYS A 138 7.68 -5.67 11.58
N THR A 139 8.13 -6.33 12.63
CA THR A 139 7.72 -7.71 12.90
C THR A 139 6.26 -7.76 13.27
N LEU A 140 5.50 -8.63 12.59
CA LEU A 140 4.09 -8.91 12.85
C LEU A 140 3.94 -10.29 13.48
N THR A 141 3.31 -10.33 14.64
CA THR A 141 2.92 -11.58 15.32
C THR A 141 1.41 -11.79 15.21
N ALA A 142 0.94 -13.01 15.49
CA ALA A 142 -0.49 -13.30 15.51
C ALA A 142 -1.27 -12.40 16.50
N ALA A 143 -0.69 -12.10 17.66
CA ALA A 143 -1.30 -11.22 18.66
C ALA A 143 -1.49 -9.78 18.17
N ASP A 144 -0.60 -9.29 17.32
CA ASP A 144 -0.67 -7.93 16.77
C ASP A 144 -1.91 -7.72 15.89
N LEU A 145 -2.37 -8.76 15.21
CA LEU A 145 -3.58 -8.70 14.37
C LEU A 145 -4.85 -8.36 15.16
N SER A 146 -4.89 -8.66 16.46
CA SER A 146 -6.01 -8.31 17.34
C SER A 146 -5.78 -7.02 18.13
N SER A 147 -4.54 -6.55 18.28
CA SER A 147 -4.17 -5.40 19.10
C SER A 147 -3.83 -4.13 18.32
N TRP A 148 -3.34 -4.25 17.09
CA TRP A 148 -2.97 -3.09 16.28
C TRP A 148 -4.21 -2.33 15.78
N ASP A 149 -4.10 -1.02 15.79
CA ASP A 149 -5.14 -0.14 15.27
C ASP A 149 -5.14 -0.18 13.73
N LYS A 150 -6.27 -0.60 13.16
CA LYS A 150 -6.44 -0.65 11.70
C LYS A 150 -6.35 0.72 11.03
N ALA A 151 -6.55 1.81 11.77
CA ALA A 151 -6.36 3.16 11.25
C ALA A 151 -4.91 3.47 10.88
N GLU A 152 -3.94 2.71 11.40
CA GLU A 152 -2.52 2.83 11.02
C GLU A 152 -2.18 2.16 9.69
N ALA A 153 -3.08 1.33 9.15
CA ALA A 153 -2.85 0.68 7.86
C ALA A 153 -2.67 1.70 6.71
N PRO A 154 -1.82 1.42 5.70
CA PRO A 154 -0.96 0.25 5.55
C PRO A 154 0.26 0.27 6.48
N ILE A 155 0.79 -0.89 6.80
CA ILE A 155 2.00 -1.06 7.61
C ILE A 155 2.93 -2.04 6.89
N LEU A 156 4.18 -1.69 6.69
CA LEU A 156 5.18 -2.63 6.14
C LEU A 156 5.60 -3.59 7.23
N VAL A 157 5.36 -4.89 7.02
CA VAL A 157 5.54 -5.94 8.02
C VAL A 157 6.36 -7.11 7.51
N ASN A 158 6.97 -7.83 8.43
CA ASN A 158 7.57 -9.15 8.21
C ASN A 158 7.01 -10.15 9.22
N MET A 159 6.65 -11.32 8.76
CA MET A 159 6.18 -12.45 9.58
C MET A 159 7.13 -13.62 9.41
N ASN A 160 7.42 -14.31 10.51
CA ASN A 160 8.28 -15.48 10.50
C ASN A 160 7.46 -16.75 10.79
N ASP A 161 7.91 -17.88 10.25
CA ASP A 161 7.33 -19.20 10.50
C ASP A 161 5.83 -19.32 10.20
N VAL A 162 5.34 -18.60 9.21
CA VAL A 162 3.97 -18.71 8.69
C VAL A 162 3.90 -19.67 7.51
N SER A 163 2.72 -20.19 7.21
CA SER A 163 2.51 -21.09 6.07
C SER A 163 1.23 -20.77 5.33
N PHE A 164 1.20 -21.01 4.01
CA PHE A 164 -0.05 -20.93 3.26
C PHE A 164 -0.94 -22.14 3.55
N GLU A 165 -2.19 -21.88 3.90
CA GLU A 165 -3.17 -22.93 4.26
C GLU A 165 -3.40 -23.95 3.14
N ASN A 166 -3.49 -23.47 1.90
CA ASN A 166 -3.83 -24.29 0.74
C ASN A 166 -2.61 -24.69 -0.12
N ALA A 167 -1.38 -24.52 0.39
CA ALA A 167 -0.18 -24.91 -0.33
C ALA A 167 -0.03 -26.43 -0.38
N ASP A 168 -0.48 -27.02 -1.46
CA ASP A 168 -0.48 -28.47 -1.71
C ASP A 168 0.54 -28.91 -2.77
N GLY A 169 1.28 -27.97 -3.34
CA GLY A 169 2.25 -28.18 -4.43
C GLY A 169 1.67 -27.91 -5.82
N GLU A 170 0.40 -27.59 -5.94
CA GLU A 170 -0.30 -27.29 -7.19
C GLU A 170 -1.06 -25.96 -7.13
N GLU A 171 -1.61 -25.58 -5.97
CA GLU A 171 -2.38 -24.34 -5.79
C GLU A 171 -1.53 -23.11 -6.09
N LEU A 172 -2.10 -22.17 -6.85
CA LEU A 172 -1.44 -20.94 -7.30
C LEU A 172 -1.79 -19.75 -6.40
N TYR A 173 -0.99 -18.68 -6.45
CA TYR A 173 -1.29 -17.45 -5.71
C TYR A 173 -2.63 -16.84 -6.09
N ALA A 174 -2.93 -16.73 -7.38
CA ALA A 174 -4.13 -16.05 -7.86
C ALA A 174 -4.55 -16.51 -9.26
N GLU A 175 -4.95 -17.77 -9.38
CA GLU A 175 -5.51 -18.28 -10.61
C GLU A 175 -6.97 -17.84 -10.77
N ASP A 176 -7.28 -17.14 -11.86
CA ASP A 176 -8.67 -16.83 -12.21
C ASP A 176 -9.34 -18.00 -12.93
N LYS A 177 -9.87 -18.94 -12.17
CA LYS A 177 -10.54 -20.16 -12.65
C LYS A 177 -11.87 -19.89 -13.39
N GLY A 178 -12.43 -18.69 -13.24
CA GLY A 178 -13.73 -18.32 -13.83
C GLY A 178 -13.69 -17.21 -14.88
N GLY A 179 -12.52 -16.60 -15.13
CA GLY A 179 -12.33 -15.52 -16.10
C GLY A 179 -12.97 -14.20 -15.71
N SER A 180 -13.35 -14.00 -14.46
CA SER A 180 -14.05 -12.80 -13.99
C SER A 180 -13.52 -12.22 -12.68
N GLN A 181 -12.59 -12.90 -12.02
CA GLN A 181 -12.02 -12.44 -10.75
C GLN A 181 -10.78 -11.58 -10.99
N SER A 182 -10.76 -10.39 -10.40
CA SER A 182 -9.60 -9.47 -10.46
C SER A 182 -8.56 -9.75 -9.37
N ALA A 183 -8.93 -10.48 -8.32
CA ALA A 183 -8.04 -10.87 -7.24
C ALA A 183 -8.54 -12.15 -6.55
N ILE A 184 -7.60 -12.89 -5.98
CA ILE A 184 -7.84 -14.13 -5.22
C ILE A 184 -7.29 -13.95 -3.81
N GLU A 185 -7.98 -14.51 -2.84
CA GLU A 185 -7.57 -14.52 -1.43
C GLU A 185 -7.04 -15.91 -1.04
N GLN A 186 -5.86 -15.92 -0.42
CA GLN A 186 -5.25 -17.07 0.23
C GLN A 186 -5.05 -16.75 1.70
N ASN A 187 -4.99 -17.76 2.56
CA ASN A 187 -4.69 -17.55 3.97
C ASN A 187 -3.24 -17.91 4.30
N LEU A 188 -2.54 -17.00 4.97
CA LEU A 188 -1.36 -17.31 5.78
C LEU A 188 -1.81 -17.72 7.17
N VAL A 189 -1.19 -18.79 7.70
CA VAL A 189 -1.50 -19.35 9.01
C VAL A 189 -0.27 -19.20 9.91
N PHE A 190 -0.45 -18.56 11.06
CA PHE A 190 0.53 -18.47 12.12
C PHE A 190 0.59 -19.78 12.93
N GLU A 191 1.62 -19.95 13.73
CA GLU A 191 1.82 -21.18 14.53
C GLU A 191 0.66 -21.48 15.48
N ASP A 192 -0.01 -20.46 16.01
CA ASP A 192 -1.18 -20.60 16.89
C ASP A 192 -2.51 -20.84 16.14
N GLY A 193 -2.45 -20.96 14.81
CA GLY A 193 -3.63 -21.14 13.95
C GLY A 193 -4.34 -19.85 13.52
N THR A 194 -3.87 -18.68 13.96
CA THR A 194 -4.40 -17.38 13.49
C THR A 194 -4.18 -17.25 11.99
N LYS A 195 -5.18 -16.75 11.27
CA LYS A 195 -5.13 -16.58 9.81
C LYS A 195 -5.06 -15.12 9.42
N LEU A 196 -4.27 -14.84 8.38
CA LEU A 196 -4.18 -13.55 7.72
C LEU A 196 -4.47 -13.72 6.23
N VAL A 197 -5.43 -12.96 5.72
CA VAL A 197 -5.74 -12.94 4.28
C VAL A 197 -4.60 -12.32 3.50
N VAL A 198 -4.14 -13.02 2.46
CA VAL A 198 -3.26 -12.51 1.42
C VAL A 198 -4.08 -12.31 0.16
N ARG A 199 -4.26 -11.06 -0.25
CA ARG A 199 -5.02 -10.74 -1.45
C ARG A 199 -4.07 -10.46 -2.60
N THR A 200 -4.15 -11.26 -3.66
CA THR A 200 -3.29 -11.16 -4.83
C THR A 200 -4.13 -10.87 -6.08
N SER A 201 -3.73 -9.87 -6.84
CA SER A 201 -4.30 -9.57 -8.15
C SER A 201 -4.04 -10.72 -9.12
N THR A 202 -5.04 -11.09 -9.91
CA THR A 202 -4.86 -12.06 -11.00
C THR A 202 -3.94 -11.52 -12.12
N TYR A 203 -3.65 -10.23 -12.09
CA TYR A 203 -2.70 -9.56 -13.01
C TYR A 203 -1.28 -9.44 -12.46
N ALA A 204 -1.03 -9.87 -11.21
CA ALA A 204 0.32 -9.88 -10.65
C ALA A 204 1.23 -10.81 -11.46
N ASN A 205 2.49 -10.42 -11.64
CA ASN A 205 3.44 -11.23 -12.41
C ASN A 205 3.74 -12.60 -11.78
N PHE A 206 3.46 -12.76 -10.48
CA PHE A 206 3.56 -14.01 -9.73
C PHE A 206 2.21 -14.71 -9.48
N ALA A 207 1.10 -14.21 -10.06
CA ALA A 207 -0.24 -14.77 -9.85
C ALA A 207 -0.33 -16.27 -10.15
N ASN A 208 0.39 -16.74 -11.16
CA ASN A 208 0.41 -18.13 -11.61
C ASN A 208 1.58 -18.94 -11.02
N ASP A 209 2.31 -18.39 -10.06
CA ASP A 209 3.30 -19.16 -9.32
C ASP A 209 2.62 -20.07 -8.30
N VAL A 210 3.19 -21.25 -8.06
CA VAL A 210 2.69 -22.19 -7.06
C VAL A 210 2.96 -21.65 -5.66
N LEU A 211 1.97 -21.74 -4.79
CA LEU A 211 2.11 -21.38 -3.39
C LEU A 211 3.23 -22.22 -2.73
N PRO A 212 4.24 -21.59 -2.14
CA PRO A 212 5.33 -22.33 -1.49
C PRO A 212 4.82 -23.04 -0.23
N GLN A 213 5.23 -24.29 -0.09
CA GLN A 213 4.87 -25.15 1.06
C GLN A 213 5.85 -24.95 2.22
N GLY A 214 5.39 -25.29 3.42
CA GLY A 214 6.18 -25.30 4.65
C GLY A 214 6.21 -23.93 5.34
N LYS A 215 7.14 -23.79 6.28
CA LYS A 215 7.33 -22.56 7.04
C LYS A 215 8.07 -21.52 6.21
N LEU A 216 7.56 -20.30 6.23
CA LEU A 216 7.99 -19.20 5.39
C LEU A 216 8.22 -17.93 6.22
N ASN A 217 9.14 -17.09 5.72
CA ASN A 217 9.28 -15.71 6.14
C ASN A 217 8.66 -14.83 5.05
N VAL A 218 7.69 -14.01 5.42
CA VAL A 218 6.90 -13.23 4.47
C VAL A 218 6.95 -11.76 4.84
N THR A 219 7.33 -10.93 3.86
CA THR A 219 7.28 -9.47 3.97
C THR A 219 6.14 -8.95 3.08
N GLY A 220 5.47 -7.91 3.50
CA GLY A 220 4.43 -7.29 2.70
C GLY A 220 3.81 -6.08 3.38
N LEU A 221 2.86 -5.47 2.71
CA LEU A 221 2.09 -4.34 3.21
C LEU A 221 0.81 -4.86 3.87
N LEU A 222 0.73 -4.73 5.19
CA LEU A 222 -0.47 -5.06 5.95
C LEU A 222 -1.48 -3.94 5.77
N SER A 223 -2.47 -4.19 4.94
CA SER A 223 -3.54 -3.27 4.62
C SER A 223 -4.86 -3.71 5.26
N ARG A 224 -5.95 -3.03 4.93
CA ARG A 224 -7.29 -3.36 5.44
C ARG A 224 -8.34 -3.15 4.36
N TYR A 225 -9.44 -3.90 4.49
CA TYR A 225 -10.71 -3.60 3.85
C TYR A 225 -11.82 -3.71 4.90
N GLY A 226 -12.39 -2.60 5.31
CA GLY A 226 -13.27 -2.56 6.48
C GLY A 226 -12.53 -3.06 7.73
N ASN A 227 -13.12 -4.02 8.41
CA ASN A 227 -12.54 -4.63 9.61
C ASN A 227 -11.60 -5.81 9.34
N THR A 228 -11.32 -6.12 8.10
CA THR A 228 -10.47 -7.25 7.71
C THR A 228 -9.06 -6.78 7.39
N TRP A 229 -8.07 -7.33 8.08
CA TRP A 229 -6.66 -7.21 7.69
C TRP A 229 -6.40 -7.98 6.41
N GLN A 230 -5.67 -7.38 5.48
CA GLN A 230 -5.26 -7.99 4.22
C GLN A 230 -3.79 -7.70 3.95
N LEU A 231 -3.01 -8.75 3.72
CA LEU A 231 -1.62 -8.59 3.29
C LEU A 231 -1.56 -8.42 1.77
N THR A 232 -0.83 -7.40 1.33
CA THR A 232 -0.47 -7.18 -0.07
C THR A 232 1.02 -7.43 -0.24
N LEU A 233 1.38 -8.45 -1.02
CA LEU A 233 2.77 -8.68 -1.42
C LEU A 233 3.14 -7.67 -2.51
N ARG A 234 4.30 -7.03 -2.37
CA ARG A 234 4.85 -6.13 -3.41
C ARG A 234 5.49 -6.92 -4.55
N SER A 235 5.93 -8.14 -4.27
CA SER A 235 6.58 -9.05 -5.19
C SER A 235 6.50 -10.48 -4.67
N GLY A 236 6.54 -11.48 -5.54
CA GLY A 236 6.64 -12.88 -5.14
C GLY A 236 7.93 -13.23 -4.40
N GLU A 237 8.99 -12.44 -4.57
CA GLU A 237 10.27 -12.59 -3.87
C GLU A 237 10.21 -12.26 -2.38
N GLU A 238 9.13 -11.66 -1.92
CA GLU A 238 8.89 -11.36 -0.49
C GLU A 238 8.52 -12.59 0.33
N VAL A 239 8.29 -13.73 -0.33
CA VAL A 239 7.99 -15.01 0.31
C VAL A 239 9.24 -15.90 0.25
N LYS A 240 9.85 -16.17 1.40
CA LYS A 240 11.13 -16.88 1.52
C LYS A 240 11.02 -18.08 2.48
N ARG A 241 11.78 -19.14 2.15
CA ARG A 241 11.98 -20.29 3.04
C ARG A 241 13.09 -20.03 4.05
#